data_2cbb4fb617298e4117c2696c1ce8f2a0
#
_entry.id   2cbb4fb617298e4117c2696c1ce8f2a0
#
_cell.length_a   1.000
_cell.length_b   1.000
_cell.length_c   1.000
_cell.angle_alpha   90.00
_cell.angle_beta   90.00
_cell.angle_gamma   90.00
#
_symmetry.space_group_name_H-M   'P 1'
#
loop_
_entity.id
_entity.type
_entity.pdbx_description
1 polymer ?
#
loop_
_entity_poly.entity_id
_entity_poly.type
_entity_poly.pdbx_seq_one_letter_code
_entity_poly.pdbx_strand_id
1 'polypeptide(L)'
;MCILHDETGAVWLANHFGSRGLGHKLATYFIKAGGGKDGINVDPVVLSMDTQLGQDYVACMTLAGRYAYAGRDWTIDKVASLQGATQVEAVHNHHNYAWLEEHDGEKLWVVRKGATPAFPGQRGFVGGSMGDISVILEGTDSKEAEKALFSTVHGAGRVMSRTEAS
;
A
#
# COMPACT_ATOMS: atom_id res chain seq x y z
N MET A 1 3.13 -10.57 10.95
CA MET A 1 4.50 -10.84 10.45
C MET A 1 4.59 -12.29 10.07
N CYS A 2 5.25 -12.61 8.96
CA CYS A 2 5.47 -13.96 8.49
C CYS A 2 6.95 -14.16 8.16
N ILE A 3 7.41 -15.40 8.28
CA ILE A 3 8.70 -15.86 7.75
C ILE A 3 8.36 -16.73 6.55
N LEU A 4 8.96 -16.44 5.42
CA LEU A 4 8.74 -17.09 4.14
C LEU A 4 10.08 -17.59 3.59
N HIS A 5 10.02 -18.58 2.70
CA HIS A 5 11.18 -19.07 1.94
C HIS A 5 10.84 -18.99 0.46
N ASP A 6 11.79 -18.54 -0.34
CA ASP A 6 11.64 -18.61 -1.79
C ASP A 6 12.17 -19.94 -2.35
N GLU A 7 12.09 -20.11 -3.66
CA GLU A 7 12.53 -21.31 -4.37
C GLU A 7 14.05 -21.53 -4.32
N THR A 8 14.83 -20.52 -3.92
CA THR A 8 16.28 -20.64 -3.71
C THR A 8 16.64 -21.04 -2.29
N GLY A 9 15.65 -21.02 -1.37
CA GLY A 9 15.83 -21.22 0.05
C GLY A 9 16.21 -19.95 0.82
N ALA A 10 16.19 -18.77 0.17
CA ALA A 10 16.40 -17.50 0.87
C ALA A 10 15.22 -17.19 1.80
N VAL A 11 15.53 -16.65 2.97
CA VAL A 11 14.54 -16.33 4.00
C VAL A 11 14.05 -14.90 3.84
N TRP A 12 12.73 -14.74 3.82
CA TRP A 12 12.05 -13.45 3.74
C TRP A 12 11.25 -13.16 5.00
N LEU A 13 11.41 -11.95 5.53
CA LEU A 13 10.57 -11.43 6.61
C LEU A 13 9.50 -10.52 6.00
N ALA A 14 8.24 -10.90 6.13
CA ALA A 14 7.13 -10.09 5.63
C ALA A 14 6.31 -9.51 6.78
N ASN A 15 5.98 -8.21 6.68
CA ASN A 15 5.01 -7.57 7.56
C ASN A 15 3.96 -6.80 6.75
N HIS A 16 2.78 -6.61 7.33
CA HIS A 16 1.69 -5.88 6.69
C HIS A 16 0.97 -5.02 7.72
N PHE A 17 1.26 -3.73 7.73
CA PHE A 17 0.50 -2.73 8.47
C PHE A 17 0.72 -1.33 7.89
N GLY A 18 -0.23 -0.43 8.14
CA GLY A 18 -0.20 0.96 7.71
C GLY A 18 0.15 1.92 8.84
N SER A 19 -0.29 3.16 8.71
CA SER A 19 -0.08 4.25 9.68
C SER A 19 -0.90 4.11 10.98
N ARG A 20 -1.52 2.96 11.19
CA ARG A 20 -2.32 2.62 12.36
C ARG A 20 -3.43 3.65 12.61
N GLY A 21 -3.69 4.03 13.86
CA GLY A 21 -4.71 5.02 14.22
C GLY A 21 -4.48 6.42 13.64
N LEU A 22 -3.23 6.79 13.30
CA LEU A 22 -2.91 8.10 12.73
C LEU A 22 -3.66 8.32 11.40
N GLY A 23 -3.42 7.45 10.42
CA GLY A 23 -4.05 7.60 9.10
C GLY A 23 -5.56 7.47 9.12
N HIS A 24 -6.10 6.59 9.97
CA HIS A 24 -7.56 6.47 10.13
C HIS A 24 -8.17 7.76 10.67
N LYS A 25 -7.60 8.34 11.72
CA LYS A 25 -8.09 9.61 12.29
C LYS A 25 -7.99 10.77 11.29
N LEU A 26 -6.89 10.86 10.54
CA LEU A 26 -6.72 11.86 9.49
C LEU A 26 -7.76 11.68 8.39
N ALA A 27 -7.95 10.47 7.87
CA ALA A 27 -8.94 10.19 6.84
C ALA A 27 -10.36 10.58 7.31
N THR A 28 -10.77 10.16 8.51
CA THR A 28 -12.07 10.52 9.08
C THR A 28 -12.24 12.03 9.23
N TYR A 29 -11.19 12.75 9.64
CA TYR A 29 -11.22 14.21 9.74
C TYR A 29 -11.49 14.87 8.37
N PHE A 30 -10.71 14.50 7.34
CA PHE A 30 -10.83 15.10 6.02
C PHE A 30 -12.11 14.71 5.29
N ILE A 31 -12.63 13.50 5.49
CA ILE A 31 -13.96 13.09 5.00
C ILE A 31 -15.03 14.02 5.57
N LYS A 32 -15.03 14.26 6.88
CA LYS A 32 -16.00 15.14 7.54
C LYS A 32 -15.82 16.60 7.13
N ALA A 33 -14.59 17.09 7.07
CA ALA A 33 -14.27 18.46 6.66
C ALA A 33 -14.68 18.74 5.20
N GLY A 34 -14.62 17.72 4.34
CA GLY A 34 -15.10 17.76 2.96
C GLY A 34 -16.61 17.55 2.80
N GLY A 35 -17.36 17.50 3.91
CA GLY A 35 -18.81 17.37 3.89
C GLY A 35 -19.36 15.94 3.75
N GLY A 36 -18.49 14.93 3.79
CA GLY A 36 -18.88 13.54 3.67
C GLY A 36 -19.12 12.82 5.01
N LYS A 37 -19.42 11.54 4.91
CA LYS A 37 -19.62 10.63 6.05
C LYS A 37 -18.60 9.51 5.99
N ASP A 38 -18.04 9.16 7.15
CA ASP A 38 -17.18 7.96 7.28
C ASP A 38 -18.08 6.72 7.38
N GLY A 39 -17.84 5.73 6.53
CA GLY A 39 -18.66 4.51 6.50
C GLY A 39 -18.36 3.60 5.30
N ILE A 40 -19.05 2.46 5.30
CA ILE A 40 -19.08 1.52 4.16
C ILE A 40 -20.28 1.89 3.27
N ASN A 41 -20.11 1.84 1.96
CA ASN A 41 -21.15 2.17 0.98
C ASN A 41 -21.63 3.65 1.06
N VAL A 42 -20.73 4.56 1.33
CA VAL A 42 -20.96 6.01 1.27
C VAL A 42 -20.26 6.59 0.03
N ASP A 43 -20.77 7.72 -0.46
CA ASP A 43 -20.15 8.40 -1.61
C ASP A 43 -18.74 8.90 -1.23
N PRO A 44 -17.79 8.83 -2.18
CA PRO A 44 -16.45 9.35 -1.97
C PRO A 44 -16.47 10.86 -1.83
N VAL A 45 -15.58 11.38 -1.01
CA VAL A 45 -15.37 12.83 -0.88
C VAL A 45 -14.27 13.25 -1.84
N VAL A 46 -14.56 14.26 -2.66
CA VAL A 46 -13.60 14.88 -3.57
C VAL A 46 -13.10 16.18 -2.94
N LEU A 47 -11.79 16.30 -2.78
CA LEU A 47 -11.12 17.50 -2.28
C LEU A 47 -10.36 18.15 -3.42
N SER A 48 -10.70 19.40 -3.78
CA SER A 48 -9.95 20.14 -4.80
C SER A 48 -8.55 20.50 -4.29
N MET A 49 -7.54 20.26 -5.11
CA MET A 49 -6.15 20.66 -4.83
C MET A 49 -5.93 22.18 -4.85
N ASP A 50 -6.87 22.96 -5.38
CA ASP A 50 -6.85 24.42 -5.35
C ASP A 50 -7.28 24.98 -3.99
N THR A 51 -7.76 24.12 -3.09
CA THR A 51 -8.17 24.49 -1.74
C THR A 51 -7.12 24.15 -0.69
N GLN A 52 -7.06 24.93 0.38
CA GLN A 52 -6.21 24.63 1.53
C GLN A 52 -6.51 23.23 2.10
N LEU A 53 -7.81 22.86 2.16
CA LEU A 53 -8.23 21.54 2.67
C LEU A 53 -7.63 20.38 1.85
N GLY A 54 -7.63 20.48 0.52
CA GLY A 54 -7.02 19.47 -0.36
C GLY A 54 -5.51 19.38 -0.18
N GLN A 55 -4.83 20.52 -0.09
CA GLN A 55 -3.38 20.60 0.15
C GLN A 55 -3.00 20.00 1.51
N ASP A 56 -3.73 20.35 2.56
CA ASP A 56 -3.53 19.81 3.91
C ASP A 56 -3.77 18.30 3.96
N TYR A 57 -4.79 17.80 3.22
CA TYR A 57 -5.02 16.36 3.10
C TYR A 57 -3.82 15.64 2.52
N VAL A 58 -3.27 16.13 1.41
CA VAL A 58 -2.10 15.51 0.76
C VAL A 58 -0.88 15.56 1.68
N ALA A 59 -0.64 16.67 2.37
CA ALA A 59 0.46 16.79 3.32
C ALA A 59 0.33 15.78 4.47
N CYS A 60 -0.87 15.67 5.06
CA CYS A 60 -1.17 14.72 6.13
C CYS A 60 -1.09 13.25 5.67
N MET A 61 -1.60 12.95 4.47
CA MET A 61 -1.51 11.63 3.85
C MET A 61 -0.04 11.24 3.64
N THR A 62 0.77 12.17 3.14
CA THR A 62 2.20 11.96 2.93
C THR A 62 2.92 11.67 4.25
N LEU A 63 2.62 12.43 5.30
CA LEU A 63 3.17 12.19 6.64
C LEU A 63 2.77 10.80 7.17
N ALA A 64 1.50 10.43 7.06
CA ALA A 64 1.01 9.12 7.47
C ALA A 64 1.64 7.97 6.67
N GLY A 65 1.90 8.18 5.38
CA GLY A 65 2.61 7.24 4.52
C GLY A 65 4.06 7.04 4.99
N ARG A 66 4.79 8.11 5.23
CA ARG A 66 6.17 8.06 5.76
C ARG A 66 6.23 7.39 7.14
N TYR A 67 5.27 7.68 8.01
CA TYR A 67 5.15 7.01 9.30
C TYR A 67 4.93 5.50 9.16
N ALA A 68 4.10 5.08 8.20
CA ALA A 68 3.87 3.67 7.91
C ALA A 68 5.14 2.96 7.40
N TYR A 69 5.92 3.61 6.51
CA TYR A 69 7.20 3.09 6.04
C TYR A 69 8.17 2.91 7.22
N ALA A 70 8.43 3.98 7.96
CA ALA A 70 9.36 3.95 9.11
C ALA A 70 8.97 2.86 10.14
N GLY A 71 7.67 2.68 10.39
CA GLY A 71 7.21 1.63 11.30
C GLY A 71 7.48 0.22 10.80
N ARG A 72 7.29 -0.02 9.49
CA ARG A 72 7.59 -1.34 8.88
C ARG A 72 9.08 -1.62 8.87
N ASP A 73 9.90 -0.65 8.48
CA ASP A 73 11.36 -0.75 8.45
C ASP A 73 11.88 -1.06 9.85
N TRP A 74 11.51 -0.25 10.83
CA TRP A 74 11.91 -0.48 12.23
C TRP A 74 11.54 -1.89 12.72
N THR A 75 10.35 -2.37 12.33
CA THR A 75 9.88 -3.70 12.76
C THR A 75 10.72 -4.82 12.14
N ILE A 76 11.04 -4.72 10.84
CA ILE A 76 11.89 -5.70 10.14
C ILE A 76 13.30 -5.68 10.71
N ASP A 77 13.89 -4.49 10.85
CA ASP A 77 15.24 -4.33 11.43
C ASP A 77 15.35 -4.92 12.83
N LYS A 78 14.32 -4.67 13.66
CA LYS A 78 14.29 -5.19 15.02
C LYS A 78 14.22 -6.71 15.04
N VAL A 79 13.41 -7.32 14.18
CA VAL A 79 13.27 -8.79 14.11
C VAL A 79 14.53 -9.41 13.52
N ALA A 80 15.07 -8.85 12.44
CA ALA A 80 16.32 -9.32 11.85
C ALA A 80 17.47 -9.30 12.89
N SER A 81 17.60 -8.19 13.61
CA SER A 81 18.60 -8.06 14.68
C SER A 81 18.44 -9.12 15.77
N LEU A 82 17.19 -9.41 16.21
CA LEU A 82 16.93 -10.44 17.22
C LEU A 82 17.28 -11.86 16.74
N GLN A 83 17.26 -12.09 15.42
CA GLN A 83 17.62 -13.35 14.80
C GLN A 83 19.11 -13.41 14.40
N GLY A 84 19.88 -12.35 14.65
CA GLY A 84 21.27 -12.26 14.18
C GLY A 84 21.41 -12.21 12.66
N ALA A 85 20.34 -11.80 11.96
CA ALA A 85 20.29 -11.71 10.49
C ALA A 85 20.56 -10.29 10.01
N THR A 86 21.09 -10.19 8.78
CA THR A 86 21.29 -8.92 8.07
C THR A 86 20.35 -8.84 6.89
N GLN A 87 19.64 -7.73 6.73
CA GLN A 87 18.81 -7.48 5.56
C GLN A 87 19.70 -7.23 4.32
N VAL A 88 19.47 -7.98 3.27
CA VAL A 88 20.21 -7.85 2.00
C VAL A 88 19.36 -7.24 0.89
N GLU A 89 18.03 -7.33 1.04
CA GLU A 89 17.08 -6.83 0.06
C GLU A 89 15.78 -6.39 0.75
N ALA A 90 15.03 -5.45 0.14
CA ALA A 90 13.69 -5.05 0.60
C ALA A 90 12.76 -4.82 -0.57
N VAL A 91 11.51 -5.27 -0.44
CA VAL A 91 10.38 -4.91 -1.31
C VAL A 91 9.33 -4.22 -0.45
N HIS A 92 9.02 -2.97 -0.75
CA HIS A 92 8.24 -2.11 0.13
C HIS A 92 7.21 -1.30 -0.65
N ASN A 93 5.93 -1.54 -0.43
CA ASN A 93 4.84 -0.92 -1.18
C ASN A 93 3.78 -0.30 -0.25
N HIS A 94 3.15 0.80 -0.73
CA HIS A 94 1.83 1.22 -0.26
C HIS A 94 0.76 0.58 -1.15
N HIS A 95 -0.39 0.25 -0.57
CA HIS A 95 -1.58 -0.23 -1.30
C HIS A 95 -2.87 0.51 -0.91
N ASN A 96 -2.73 1.62 -0.20
CA ASN A 96 -3.81 2.53 0.18
C ASN A 96 -3.23 3.93 0.28
N TYR A 97 -3.07 4.58 -0.88
CA TYR A 97 -2.37 5.85 -1.00
C TYR A 97 -2.73 6.53 -2.33
N ALA A 98 -2.41 7.80 -2.49
CA ALA A 98 -2.51 8.54 -3.75
C ALA A 98 -1.14 9.08 -4.16
N TRP A 99 -0.84 8.98 -5.44
CA TRP A 99 0.41 9.47 -6.04
C TRP A 99 0.10 10.49 -7.11
N LEU A 100 0.88 11.56 -7.17
CA LEU A 100 0.88 12.44 -8.32
C LEU A 100 1.80 11.83 -9.37
N GLU A 101 1.25 11.37 -10.46
CA GLU A 101 1.94 10.65 -11.53
C GLU A 101 1.69 11.33 -12.87
N GLU A 102 2.56 11.08 -13.85
CA GLU A 102 2.39 11.54 -15.22
C GLU A 102 1.99 10.36 -16.11
N HIS A 103 0.84 10.50 -16.78
CA HIS A 103 0.30 9.53 -17.72
C HIS A 103 -0.15 10.27 -18.97
N ASP A 104 0.29 9.84 -20.15
CA ASP A 104 -0.03 10.46 -21.44
C ASP A 104 0.22 11.98 -21.50
N GLY A 105 1.26 12.45 -20.76
CA GLY A 105 1.61 13.86 -20.69
C GLY A 105 0.76 14.69 -19.70
N GLU A 106 -0.16 14.05 -18.98
CA GLU A 106 -0.99 14.70 -17.98
C GLU A 106 -0.57 14.29 -16.56
N LYS A 107 -0.61 15.26 -15.62
CA LYS A 107 -0.37 14.99 -14.19
C LYS A 107 -1.68 14.61 -13.52
N LEU A 108 -1.73 13.38 -13.02
CA LEU A 108 -2.91 12.80 -12.40
C LEU A 108 -2.63 12.36 -10.96
N TRP A 109 -3.60 12.57 -10.08
CA TRP A 109 -3.61 11.91 -8.77
C TRP A 109 -4.16 10.49 -8.91
N VAL A 110 -3.28 9.51 -8.93
CA VAL A 110 -3.65 8.09 -9.02
C VAL A 110 -3.87 7.53 -7.63
N VAL A 111 -5.14 7.25 -7.30
CA VAL A 111 -5.54 6.67 -6.01
C VAL A 111 -5.57 5.16 -6.13
N ARG A 112 -4.79 4.47 -5.31
CA ARG A 112 -4.80 3.01 -5.25
C ARG A 112 -5.25 2.56 -3.87
N LYS A 113 -6.26 1.70 -3.83
CA LYS A 113 -6.76 1.03 -2.63
C LYS A 113 -6.94 -0.46 -2.94
N GLY A 114 -6.17 -1.30 -2.28
CA GLY A 114 -6.11 -2.72 -2.64
C GLY A 114 -5.28 -2.98 -3.91
N ALA A 115 -4.54 -1.98 -4.36
CA ALA A 115 -3.62 -2.03 -5.48
C ALA A 115 -2.32 -1.30 -5.11
N THR A 116 -1.25 -1.56 -5.83
CA THR A 116 0.06 -0.94 -5.64
C THR A 116 0.65 -0.52 -6.99
N PRO A 117 1.52 0.50 -7.04
CA PRO A 117 2.24 0.84 -8.25
C PRO A 117 3.11 -0.32 -8.73
N ALA A 118 3.20 -0.49 -10.05
CA ALA A 118 4.02 -1.50 -10.71
C ALA A 118 4.59 -0.92 -12.02
N PHE A 119 5.32 0.18 -11.93
CA PHE A 119 6.05 0.75 -13.07
C PHE A 119 7.11 -0.24 -13.56
N PRO A 120 7.59 -0.12 -14.81
CA PRO A 120 8.64 -0.97 -15.35
C PRO A 120 9.84 -1.07 -14.41
N GLY A 121 10.24 -2.30 -14.06
CA GLY A 121 11.32 -2.57 -13.09
C GLY A 121 10.97 -2.36 -11.62
N GLN A 122 9.79 -1.85 -11.30
CA GLN A 122 9.36 -1.69 -9.91
C GLN A 122 8.89 -3.01 -9.34
N ARG A 123 9.50 -3.41 -8.22
CA ARG A 123 9.11 -4.64 -7.52
C ARG A 123 7.97 -4.40 -6.54
N GLY A 124 7.09 -5.39 -6.45
CA GLY A 124 5.94 -5.39 -5.56
C GLY A 124 5.76 -6.74 -4.87
N PHE A 125 5.21 -6.72 -3.66
CA PHE A 125 4.87 -7.93 -2.91
C PHE A 125 3.35 -8.15 -2.93
N VAL A 126 2.93 -9.33 -3.34
CA VAL A 126 1.53 -9.78 -3.30
C VAL A 126 1.42 -10.91 -2.28
N GLY A 127 0.79 -10.59 -1.16
CA GLY A 127 0.58 -11.57 -0.09
C GLY A 127 -0.51 -12.57 -0.43
N GLY A 128 -0.22 -13.86 -0.28
CA GLY A 128 -1.22 -14.93 -0.27
C GLY A 128 -2.03 -14.95 1.02
N SER A 129 -3.03 -15.84 1.08
CA SER A 129 -3.69 -16.18 2.33
C SER A 129 -2.78 -17.07 3.20
N MET A 130 -3.19 -17.32 4.46
CA MET A 130 -2.36 -18.13 5.37
C MET A 130 -2.18 -19.55 4.82
N GLY A 131 -0.93 -19.95 4.62
CA GLY A 131 -0.57 -21.26 4.03
C GLY A 131 -0.44 -21.27 2.51
N ASP A 132 -0.79 -20.16 1.82
CA ASP A 132 -0.64 -20.02 0.36
C ASP A 132 0.67 -19.37 -0.02
N ILE A 133 0.98 -19.49 -1.31
CA ILE A 133 2.14 -18.84 -1.93
C ILE A 133 1.93 -17.32 -1.93
N SER A 134 2.95 -16.58 -1.52
CA SER A 134 3.08 -15.15 -1.77
C SER A 134 4.07 -14.94 -2.91
N VAL A 135 3.94 -13.85 -3.67
CA VAL A 135 4.83 -13.58 -4.79
C VAL A 135 5.47 -12.19 -4.70
N ILE A 136 6.70 -12.09 -5.13
CA ILE A 136 7.35 -10.84 -5.50
C ILE A 136 7.23 -10.73 -7.02
N LEU A 137 6.64 -9.65 -7.49
CA LEU A 137 6.47 -9.35 -8.90
C LEU A 137 7.30 -8.14 -9.29
N GLU A 138 7.50 -7.97 -10.59
CA GLU A 138 8.12 -6.79 -11.17
C GLU A 138 7.23 -6.22 -12.26
N GLY A 139 7.05 -4.90 -12.26
CA GLY A 139 6.29 -4.19 -13.27
C GLY A 139 6.93 -4.29 -14.63
N THR A 140 6.11 -4.39 -15.67
CA THR A 140 6.54 -4.51 -17.07
C THR A 140 6.12 -3.30 -17.88
N ASP A 141 6.86 -3.03 -18.94
CA ASP A 141 6.50 -2.05 -19.95
C ASP A 141 5.59 -2.73 -20.98
N SER A 142 4.28 -2.54 -20.81
CA SER A 142 3.26 -3.09 -21.71
C SER A 142 2.06 -2.17 -21.84
N LYS A 143 1.34 -2.27 -22.96
CA LYS A 143 0.11 -1.51 -23.19
C LYS A 143 -0.98 -1.82 -22.15
N GLU A 144 -1.01 -3.03 -21.61
CA GLU A 144 -1.90 -3.43 -20.53
C GLU A 144 -1.54 -2.76 -19.22
N ALA A 145 -0.24 -2.64 -18.93
CA ALA A 145 0.25 -1.92 -17.76
C ALA A 145 -0.07 -0.41 -17.84
N GLU A 146 0.14 0.20 -19.01
CA GLU A 146 -0.24 1.61 -19.28
C GLU A 146 -1.73 1.84 -19.02
N LYS A 147 -2.61 1.00 -19.59
CA LYS A 147 -4.07 1.08 -19.39
C LYS A 147 -4.47 0.92 -17.92
N ALA A 148 -3.71 0.17 -17.16
CA ALA A 148 -3.90 0.00 -15.71
C ALA A 148 -3.23 1.12 -14.90
N LEU A 149 -2.71 2.17 -15.52
CA LEU A 149 -1.91 3.22 -14.90
C LEU A 149 -0.77 2.61 -14.07
N PHE A 150 -0.08 1.62 -14.63
CA PHE A 150 1.00 0.86 -13.99
C PHE A 150 0.63 0.40 -12.58
N SER A 151 -0.55 -0.20 -12.44
CA SER A 151 -1.06 -0.70 -11.16
C SER A 151 -1.17 -2.22 -11.17
N THR A 152 -0.94 -2.84 -10.01
CA THR A 152 -1.13 -4.27 -9.81
C THR A 152 -1.85 -4.54 -8.48
N VAL A 153 -2.30 -5.76 -8.27
CA VAL A 153 -2.92 -6.21 -7.00
C VAL A 153 -1.90 -6.17 -5.86
N HIS A 154 -2.39 -6.01 -4.61
CA HIS A 154 -1.52 -6.07 -3.43
C HIS A 154 -1.66 -7.36 -2.62
N GLY A 155 -2.61 -8.22 -2.95
CA GLY A 155 -2.90 -9.46 -2.26
C GLY A 155 -3.85 -10.35 -3.06
N ALA A 156 -3.86 -11.63 -2.74
CA ALA A 156 -4.65 -12.64 -3.44
C ALA A 156 -6.17 -12.53 -3.21
N GLY A 157 -6.59 -11.66 -2.28
CA GLY A 157 -7.99 -11.59 -1.86
C GLY A 157 -8.39 -12.73 -0.91
N ARG A 158 -9.68 -12.83 -0.64
CA ARG A 158 -10.26 -13.91 0.17
C ARG A 158 -11.51 -14.40 -0.51
N VAL A 159 -11.76 -15.72 -0.42
CA VAL A 159 -13.00 -16.33 -0.90
C VAL A 159 -14.17 -16.11 0.05
N MET A 160 -13.88 -15.83 1.34
CA MET A 160 -14.89 -15.57 2.37
C MET A 160 -14.37 -14.61 3.45
N SER A 161 -15.26 -14.01 4.21
CA SER A 161 -14.91 -13.16 5.34
C SER A 161 -14.35 -14.00 6.51
N ARG A 162 -13.68 -13.33 7.48
CA ARG A 162 -13.21 -14.02 8.70
C ARG A 162 -14.36 -14.57 9.53
N THR A 163 -15.52 -13.89 9.50
CA THR A 163 -16.72 -14.32 10.24
C THR A 163 -17.38 -15.53 9.61
N GLU A 164 -17.27 -15.71 8.30
CA GLU A 164 -17.77 -16.89 7.60
C GLU A 164 -16.83 -18.09 7.73
N ALA A 165 -15.55 -17.83 8.01
CA ALA A 165 -14.52 -18.87 8.18
C ALA A 165 -14.41 -19.38 9.64
N SER A 166 -15.11 -18.76 10.59
CA SER A 166 -15.17 -19.13 12.00
C SER A 166 -16.48 -19.86 12.31
#